data_cb82938e98a72d2c51ec12bd4cfac8ae
#
_entry.id   cb82938e98a72d2c51ec12bd4cfac8ae
#
_cell.length_a   1.000
_cell.length_b   1.000
_cell.length_c   1.000
_cell.angle_alpha   90.00
_cell.angle_beta   90.00
_cell.angle_gamma   90.00
#
_symmetry.space_group_name_H-M   'P 1'
#
loop_
_entity.id
_entity.type
_entity.pdbx_description
1 polymer ?
#
loop_
_entity_poly.entity_id
_entity_poly.type
_entity_poly.pdbx_seq_one_letter_code
_entity_poly.pdbx_strand_id
1 'polypeptide(L)'
;MKDMSAAETDAAAGLAGATPRRRARPAVTVQYGVPRAGLPARASLERWARVALRRTADVTVRFVGAAEGRALNRRYRGRDYATNVLTFAYSAAGRALAGDIVLCAPVVAREARDQGKPVAAHFAHLVVHGLLHLQGYDHAGDEDAQRMEAAEKRILGKLGFSDPYGREG
;
A
#
# COMPACT_ATOMS: atom_id res chain seq x y z
N MET A 1 13.83 4.37 -25.82
CA MET A 1 12.78 3.75 -26.63
C MET A 1 13.24 2.50 -27.36
N LYS A 2 14.49 2.40 -27.74
CA LYS A 2 14.99 1.27 -28.52
C LYS A 2 15.33 0.02 -27.71
N ASP A 3 15.44 0.17 -26.42
CA ASP A 3 15.90 -0.92 -25.55
C ASP A 3 14.81 -1.91 -25.15
N MET A 4 13.57 -1.59 -25.44
CA MET A 4 12.44 -2.44 -25.08
C MET A 4 12.38 -3.73 -25.87
N SER A 5 12.85 -3.73 -27.12
CA SER A 5 12.81 -4.94 -27.94
C SER A 5 13.87 -5.97 -27.52
N ALA A 6 15.00 -5.51 -27.02
CA ALA A 6 16.04 -6.40 -26.52
C ALA A 6 15.62 -7.10 -25.22
N ALA A 7 14.91 -6.40 -24.37
CA ALA A 7 14.39 -6.97 -23.13
C ALA A 7 13.29 -8.01 -23.39
N GLU A 8 12.47 -7.78 -24.39
CA GLU A 8 11.44 -8.73 -24.79
C GLU A 8 12.04 -10.03 -25.34
N THR A 9 13.11 -9.92 -26.08
CA THR A 9 13.79 -11.07 -26.65
C THR A 9 14.41 -11.96 -25.57
N ASP A 10 15.00 -11.35 -24.57
CA ASP A 10 15.58 -12.07 -23.44
C ASP A 10 14.51 -12.76 -22.59
N ALA A 11 13.38 -12.11 -22.41
CA ALA A 11 12.27 -12.71 -21.69
C ALA A 11 11.70 -13.93 -22.41
N ALA A 12 11.61 -13.86 -23.72
CA ALA A 12 11.16 -14.97 -24.54
C ALA A 12 12.14 -16.13 -24.52
N ALA A 13 13.43 -15.85 -24.57
CA ALA A 13 14.45 -16.88 -24.49
C ALA A 13 14.47 -17.56 -23.11
N GLY A 14 14.18 -16.85 -22.05
CA GLY A 14 14.10 -17.40 -20.70
C GLY A 14 12.93 -18.35 -20.47
N LEU A 15 11.94 -18.30 -21.34
CA LEU A 15 10.76 -19.15 -21.22
C LEU A 15 10.95 -20.54 -21.84
N ALA A 16 11.95 -20.71 -22.69
CA ALA A 16 12.17 -21.91 -23.47
C ALA A 16 12.78 -23.09 -22.70
N GLY A 17 12.49 -23.24 -21.47
CA GLY A 17 13.01 -24.39 -20.71
C GLY A 17 12.68 -24.27 -19.22
N ALA A 18 11.65 -23.60 -18.95
CA ALA A 18 11.52 -22.97 -17.67
C ALA A 18 10.89 -23.79 -16.57
N THR A 19 11.57 -23.87 -15.48
CA THR A 19 10.96 -23.90 -14.16
C THR A 19 10.19 -22.58 -13.94
N PRO A 20 8.97 -22.65 -13.37
CA PRO A 20 8.19 -21.43 -13.07
C PRO A 20 9.01 -20.48 -12.21
N ARG A 21 9.20 -19.27 -12.69
CA ARG A 21 9.91 -18.24 -11.92
C ARG A 21 9.13 -17.95 -10.64
N ARG A 22 9.79 -18.07 -9.53
CA ARG A 22 9.25 -17.56 -8.28
C ARG A 22 8.93 -16.08 -8.46
N ARG A 23 7.73 -15.70 -8.07
CA ARG A 23 7.32 -14.31 -8.00
C ARG A 23 8.35 -13.53 -7.18
N ALA A 24 8.94 -12.50 -7.77
CA ALA A 24 9.88 -11.65 -7.06
C ALA A 24 9.18 -11.03 -5.84
N ARG A 25 9.86 -11.07 -4.70
CA ARG A 25 9.33 -10.44 -3.48
C ARG A 25 9.35 -8.92 -3.65
N PRO A 26 8.31 -8.21 -3.21
CA PRO A 26 8.36 -6.77 -3.18
C PRO A 26 9.44 -6.29 -2.21
N ALA A 27 10.15 -5.24 -2.58
CA ALA A 27 11.07 -4.56 -1.69
C ALA A 27 10.29 -3.55 -0.86
N VAL A 28 10.31 -3.72 0.46
CA VAL A 28 9.63 -2.83 1.39
C VAL A 28 10.65 -2.16 2.29
N THR A 29 10.73 -0.85 2.21
CA THR A 29 11.52 -0.02 3.11
C THR A 29 10.59 0.59 4.14
N VAL A 30 10.95 0.56 5.40
CA VAL A 30 10.13 1.12 6.48
C VAL A 30 10.89 2.23 7.18
N GLN A 31 10.25 3.36 7.36
CA GLN A 31 10.79 4.52 8.06
C GLN A 31 9.87 4.89 9.22
N TYR A 32 10.42 4.91 10.41
CA TYR A 32 9.71 5.31 11.61
C TYR A 32 10.12 6.74 11.99
N GLY A 33 9.30 7.71 11.64
CA GLY A 33 9.47 9.10 12.06
C GLY A 33 8.92 9.42 13.45
N VAL A 34 8.37 8.40 14.11
CA VAL A 34 7.82 8.43 15.47
C VAL A 34 8.23 7.17 16.20
N PRO A 35 8.07 7.08 17.54
CA PRO A 35 8.38 5.86 18.28
C PRO A 35 7.64 4.64 17.74
N ARG A 36 8.31 3.51 17.68
CA ARG A 36 7.80 2.29 17.05
C ARG A 36 6.69 1.58 17.83
N ALA A 37 6.55 1.86 19.09
CA ALA A 37 5.56 1.21 19.95
C ALA A 37 4.15 1.35 19.37
N GLY A 38 3.47 0.21 19.22
CA GLY A 38 2.10 0.18 18.67
C GLY A 38 2.00 0.30 17.15
N LEU A 39 3.13 0.45 16.44
CA LEU A 39 3.15 0.51 14.98
C LEU A 39 3.41 -0.86 14.37
N PRO A 40 2.96 -1.09 13.13
CA PRO A 40 3.23 -2.35 12.43
C PRO A 40 4.74 -2.61 12.31
N ALA A 41 5.13 -3.85 12.54
CA ALA A 41 6.50 -4.29 12.35
C ALA A 41 6.79 -4.46 10.85
N ARG A 42 8.06 -4.37 10.48
CA ARG A 42 8.51 -4.58 9.11
C ARG A 42 8.02 -5.91 8.53
N ALA A 43 8.09 -6.99 9.30
CA ALA A 43 7.63 -8.30 8.86
C ALA A 43 6.15 -8.31 8.50
N SER A 44 5.32 -7.61 9.25
CA SER A 44 3.89 -7.45 8.93
C SER A 44 3.69 -6.69 7.62
N LEU A 45 4.40 -5.59 7.44
CA LEU A 45 4.31 -4.78 6.22
C LEU A 45 4.77 -5.57 4.99
N GLU A 46 5.84 -6.33 5.10
CA GLU A 46 6.31 -7.20 4.03
C GLU A 46 5.28 -8.28 3.67
N ARG A 47 4.65 -8.87 4.67
CA ARG A 47 3.58 -9.85 4.46
C ARG A 47 2.37 -9.23 3.77
N TRP A 48 1.93 -8.07 4.20
CA TRP A 48 0.81 -7.37 3.59
C TRP A 48 1.10 -7.01 2.13
N ALA A 49 2.31 -6.54 1.87
CA ALA A 49 2.74 -6.22 0.51
C ALA A 49 2.75 -7.46 -0.39
N ARG A 50 3.24 -8.60 0.09
CA ARG A 50 3.24 -9.84 -0.70
C ARG A 50 1.85 -10.28 -1.11
N VAL A 51 0.87 -10.10 -0.24
CA VAL A 51 -0.52 -10.51 -0.54
C VAL A 51 -1.23 -9.48 -1.43
N ALA A 52 -0.97 -8.19 -1.21
CA ALA A 52 -1.65 -7.12 -1.92
C ALA A 52 -1.08 -6.85 -3.31
N LEU A 53 0.22 -7.05 -3.50
CA LEU A 53 0.89 -6.70 -4.75
C LEU A 53 0.90 -7.88 -5.72
N ARG A 54 0.55 -7.61 -6.97
CA ARG A 54 0.58 -8.59 -8.07
C ARG A 54 1.85 -8.49 -8.91
N ARG A 55 2.62 -7.44 -8.72
CA ARG A 55 3.82 -7.12 -9.51
C ARG A 55 4.98 -6.85 -8.57
N THR A 56 6.19 -6.98 -9.12
CA THR A 56 7.39 -6.50 -8.45
C THR A 56 7.24 -5.02 -8.12
N ALA A 57 7.57 -4.65 -6.90
CA ALA A 57 7.39 -3.29 -6.43
C ALA A 57 8.50 -2.90 -5.47
N ASP A 58 8.80 -1.62 -5.43
CA ASP A 58 9.69 -0.98 -4.46
C ASP A 58 8.87 0.08 -3.72
N VAL A 59 8.51 -0.23 -2.48
CA VAL A 59 7.59 0.60 -1.70
C VAL A 59 8.25 1.04 -0.40
N THR A 60 8.18 2.32 -0.12
CA THR A 60 8.56 2.87 1.18
C THR A 60 7.29 3.14 1.99
N VAL A 61 7.24 2.61 3.18
CA VAL A 61 6.18 2.90 4.15
C VAL A 61 6.78 3.75 5.26
N ARG A 62 6.27 4.96 5.43
CA ARG A 62 6.75 5.90 6.44
C ARG A 62 5.65 6.21 7.45
N PHE A 63 5.99 6.10 8.71
CA PHE A 63 5.11 6.50 9.82
C PHE A 63 5.54 7.87 10.33
N VAL A 64 4.62 8.82 10.37
CA VAL A 64 4.88 10.21 10.76
C VAL A 64 3.97 10.62 11.91
N GLY A 65 4.36 11.69 12.60
CA GLY A 65 3.53 12.36 13.59
C GLY A 65 2.61 13.40 12.95
N ALA A 66 1.81 14.07 13.77
CA ALA A 66 0.81 15.02 13.32
C ALA A 66 1.40 16.22 12.56
N ALA A 67 2.51 16.77 13.04
CA ALA A 67 3.15 17.93 12.42
C ALA A 67 3.69 17.62 11.02
N GLU A 68 4.43 16.53 10.87
CA GLU A 68 4.94 16.11 9.57
C GLU A 68 3.80 15.69 8.63
N GLY A 69 2.80 14.98 9.14
CA GLY A 69 1.63 14.58 8.36
C GLY A 69 0.85 15.78 7.81
N ARG A 70 0.66 16.81 8.64
CA ARG A 70 0.02 18.06 8.24
C ARG A 70 0.85 18.79 7.17
N ALA A 71 2.17 18.88 7.37
CA ALA A 71 3.07 19.56 6.44
C ALA A 71 3.07 18.86 5.06
N LEU A 72 3.09 17.54 5.03
CA LEU A 72 3.04 16.77 3.79
C LEU A 72 1.70 16.93 3.07
N ASN A 73 0.60 16.86 3.79
CA ASN A 73 -0.73 17.02 3.21
C ASN A 73 -0.93 18.42 2.64
N ARG A 74 -0.45 19.43 3.35
CA ARG A 74 -0.48 20.82 2.89
C ARG A 74 0.37 21.01 1.63
N ARG A 75 1.60 20.49 1.63
CA ARG A 75 2.54 20.66 0.51
C ARG A 75 2.06 19.97 -0.75
N TYR A 76 1.57 18.73 -0.64
CA TYR A 76 1.27 17.89 -1.80
C TYR A 76 -0.20 17.83 -2.18
N ARG A 77 -1.11 18.15 -1.27
CA ARG A 77 -2.56 18.08 -1.48
C ARG A 77 -3.26 19.43 -1.26
N GLY A 78 -2.53 20.44 -0.79
CA GLY A 78 -3.08 21.75 -0.50
C GLY A 78 -4.05 21.80 0.69
N ARG A 79 -3.99 20.81 1.57
CA ARG A 79 -4.90 20.67 2.72
C ARG A 79 -4.13 20.84 4.02
N ASP A 80 -4.55 21.79 4.83
CA ASP A 80 -3.84 22.17 6.06
C ASP A 80 -4.35 21.41 7.29
N TYR A 81 -4.30 20.09 7.21
CA TYR A 81 -4.56 19.18 8.33
C TYR A 81 -3.82 17.85 8.10
N ALA A 82 -3.58 17.10 9.17
CA ALA A 82 -3.00 15.77 9.05
C ALA A 82 -4.08 14.78 8.61
N THR A 83 -3.86 14.09 7.49
CA THR A 83 -4.71 12.98 7.04
C THR A 83 -4.12 11.63 7.49
N ASN A 84 -4.90 10.57 7.42
CA ASN A 84 -4.47 9.24 7.84
C ASN A 84 -3.40 8.63 6.93
N VAL A 85 -3.57 8.70 5.62
CA VAL A 85 -2.65 8.10 4.64
C VAL A 85 -2.49 8.99 3.42
N LEU A 86 -1.25 9.10 2.95
CA LEU A 86 -0.90 9.71 1.68
C LEU A 86 -0.14 8.68 0.85
N THR A 87 -0.49 8.56 -0.42
CA THR A 87 0.15 7.64 -1.35
C THR A 87 0.72 8.38 -2.54
N PHE A 88 1.99 8.10 -2.85
CA PHE A 88 2.71 8.71 -3.96
C PHE A 88 3.22 7.62 -4.89
N ALA A 89 2.76 7.59 -6.12
CA ALA A 89 3.21 6.64 -7.15
C ALA A 89 4.26 7.28 -8.05
N TYR A 90 5.36 6.59 -8.27
CA TYR A 90 6.48 7.08 -9.08
C TYR A 90 6.71 6.30 -10.35
N SER A 91 6.11 5.12 -10.47
CA SER A 91 6.39 4.24 -11.59
C SER A 91 5.65 4.66 -12.86
N ALA A 92 6.37 4.58 -13.98
CA ALA A 92 5.76 4.68 -15.31
C ALA A 92 5.06 3.37 -15.67
N ALA A 93 4.08 3.46 -16.57
CA ALA A 93 3.36 2.30 -17.09
C ALA A 93 4.32 1.26 -17.69
N GLY A 94 4.12 -0.02 -17.37
CA GLY A 94 4.91 -1.13 -17.86
C GLY A 94 6.19 -1.45 -17.10
N ARG A 95 6.57 -0.63 -16.11
CA ARG A 95 7.73 -0.84 -15.26
C ARG A 95 7.32 -1.40 -13.90
N ALA A 96 8.30 -1.83 -13.10
CA ALA A 96 8.09 -2.21 -11.71
C ALA A 96 7.42 -1.05 -10.95
N LEU A 97 6.51 -1.38 -10.06
CA LEU A 97 5.84 -0.37 -9.25
C LEU A 97 6.81 0.25 -8.26
N ALA A 98 6.73 1.56 -8.11
CA ALA A 98 7.47 2.28 -7.08
C ALA A 98 6.59 3.35 -6.46
N GLY A 99 6.69 3.51 -5.17
CA GLY A 99 5.90 4.53 -4.48
C GLY A 99 6.15 4.60 -2.99
N ASP A 100 5.56 5.63 -2.40
CA ASP A 100 5.59 5.86 -0.96
C ASP A 100 4.19 5.83 -0.39
N ILE A 101 4.05 5.22 0.77
CA ILE A 101 2.84 5.27 1.57
C ILE A 101 3.20 5.91 2.90
N VAL A 102 2.60 7.05 3.19
CA VAL A 102 2.85 7.81 4.42
C VAL A 102 1.64 7.71 5.33
N LEU A 103 1.83 7.22 6.53
CA LEU A 103 0.77 7.02 7.52
C LEU A 103 0.99 7.94 8.71
N CYS A 104 0.00 8.75 9.03
CA CYS A 104 0.04 9.61 10.21
C CYS A 104 -0.44 8.81 11.43
N ALA A 105 0.51 8.33 12.22
CA ALA A 105 0.23 7.41 13.33
C ALA A 105 -0.83 7.91 14.32
N PRO A 106 -0.79 9.17 14.81
CA PRO A 106 -1.81 9.62 15.74
C PRO A 106 -3.21 9.74 15.13
N VAL A 107 -3.31 10.05 13.83
CA VAL A 107 -4.61 10.08 13.14
C VAL A 107 -5.18 8.68 13.01
N VAL A 108 -4.36 7.71 12.60
CA VAL A 108 -4.78 6.32 12.46
C VAL A 108 -5.24 5.75 13.81
N ALA A 109 -4.49 6.02 14.88
CA ALA A 109 -4.85 5.56 16.22
C ALA A 109 -6.18 6.15 16.70
N ARG A 110 -6.40 7.44 16.45
CA ARG A 110 -7.65 8.11 16.79
C ARG A 110 -8.83 7.54 16.02
N GLU A 111 -8.67 7.35 14.71
CA GLU A 111 -9.73 6.77 13.87
C GLU A 111 -10.09 5.36 14.30
N ALA A 112 -9.09 4.54 14.61
CA ALA A 112 -9.32 3.18 15.09
C ALA A 112 -10.14 3.18 16.38
N ARG A 113 -9.81 4.07 17.32
CA ARG A 113 -10.54 4.26 18.56
C ARG A 113 -11.99 4.67 18.32
N ASP A 114 -12.18 5.68 17.46
CA ASP A 114 -13.50 6.21 17.13
C ASP A 114 -14.39 5.18 16.43
N GLN A 115 -13.79 4.30 15.65
CA GLN A 115 -14.49 3.25 14.91
C GLN A 115 -14.60 1.94 15.68
N GLY A 116 -14.03 1.86 16.87
CA GLY A 116 -14.03 0.63 17.67
C GLY A 116 -13.25 -0.52 17.05
N LYS A 117 -12.20 -0.21 16.29
CA LYS A 117 -11.37 -1.20 15.60
C LYS A 117 -10.03 -1.38 16.30
N PRO A 118 -9.43 -2.59 16.25
CA PRO A 118 -8.03 -2.74 16.64
C PRO A 118 -7.13 -1.84 15.77
N VAL A 119 -6.17 -1.18 16.40
CA VAL A 119 -5.25 -0.27 15.68
C VAL A 119 -4.49 -1.02 14.58
N ALA A 120 -4.04 -2.25 14.84
CA ALA A 120 -3.37 -3.08 13.86
C ALA A 120 -4.23 -3.33 12.62
N ALA A 121 -5.53 -3.58 12.80
CA ALA A 121 -6.45 -3.78 11.68
C ALA A 121 -6.62 -2.51 10.85
N HIS A 122 -6.66 -1.36 11.50
CA HIS A 122 -6.80 -0.09 10.79
C HIS A 122 -5.54 0.26 10.01
N PHE A 123 -4.36 0.04 10.57
CA PHE A 123 -3.10 0.17 9.82
C PHE A 123 -3.08 -0.76 8.61
N ALA A 124 -3.45 -2.03 8.78
CA ALA A 124 -3.49 -3.00 7.69
C ALA A 124 -4.41 -2.53 6.56
N HIS A 125 -5.59 -2.04 6.90
CA HIS A 125 -6.54 -1.51 5.94
C HIS A 125 -5.95 -0.36 5.13
N LEU A 126 -5.35 0.63 5.79
CA LEU A 126 -4.79 1.80 5.12
C LEU A 126 -3.56 1.47 4.29
N VAL A 127 -2.71 0.56 4.74
CA VAL A 127 -1.56 0.09 3.97
C VAL A 127 -2.02 -0.66 2.72
N VAL A 128 -2.95 -1.58 2.85
CA VAL A 128 -3.52 -2.32 1.70
C VAL A 128 -4.18 -1.34 0.72
N HIS A 129 -4.91 -0.38 1.21
CA HIS A 129 -5.52 0.68 0.41
C HIS A 129 -4.47 1.45 -0.41
N GLY A 130 -3.37 1.86 0.23
CA GLY A 130 -2.26 2.52 -0.44
C GLY A 130 -1.58 1.62 -1.48
N LEU A 131 -1.37 0.34 -1.17
CA LEU A 131 -0.78 -0.62 -2.11
C LEU A 131 -1.67 -0.84 -3.34
N LEU A 132 -2.97 -0.81 -3.18
CA LEU A 132 -3.91 -0.90 -4.30
C LEU A 132 -3.86 0.36 -5.16
N HIS A 133 -3.79 1.55 -4.54
CA HIS A 133 -3.60 2.79 -5.29
C HIS A 133 -2.33 2.76 -6.15
N LEU A 134 -1.23 2.25 -5.62
CA LEU A 134 0.01 2.10 -6.39
C LEU A 134 -0.17 1.21 -7.62
N GLN A 135 -1.13 0.28 -7.59
CA GLN A 135 -1.43 -0.63 -8.70
C GLN A 135 -2.50 -0.09 -9.65
N GLY A 136 -2.93 1.16 -9.46
CA GLY A 136 -3.90 1.82 -10.33
C GLY A 136 -5.35 1.75 -9.87
N TYR A 137 -5.64 1.14 -8.73
CA TYR A 137 -7.01 1.21 -8.17
C TYR A 137 -7.33 2.64 -7.76
N ASP A 138 -8.56 3.04 -7.99
CA ASP A 138 -9.05 4.36 -7.63
C ASP A 138 -10.47 4.24 -7.07
N HIS A 139 -10.92 5.28 -6.41
CA HIS A 139 -12.28 5.33 -5.84
C HIS A 139 -13.03 6.59 -6.26
N ALA A 140 -12.66 7.17 -7.41
CA ALA A 140 -13.26 8.39 -7.94
C ALA A 140 -14.70 8.19 -8.46
N GLY A 141 -15.06 6.99 -8.89
CA GLY A 141 -16.41 6.63 -9.33
C GLY A 141 -16.95 5.44 -8.54
N ASP A 142 -18.26 5.21 -8.60
CA ASP A 142 -18.92 4.14 -7.84
C ASP A 142 -18.40 2.75 -8.20
N GLU A 143 -18.20 2.47 -9.48
CA GLU A 143 -17.67 1.18 -9.92
C GLU A 143 -16.22 0.96 -9.46
N ASP A 144 -15.39 2.00 -9.57
CA ASP A 144 -14.00 1.95 -9.15
C ASP A 144 -13.90 1.79 -7.63
N ALA A 145 -14.74 2.51 -6.89
CA ALA A 145 -14.82 2.37 -5.46
C ALA A 145 -15.21 0.95 -5.04
N GLN A 146 -16.19 0.35 -5.71
CA GLN A 146 -16.63 -1.01 -5.43
C GLN A 146 -15.53 -2.04 -5.71
N ARG A 147 -14.80 -1.89 -6.80
CA ARG A 147 -13.66 -2.76 -7.14
C ARG A 147 -12.55 -2.67 -6.11
N MET A 148 -12.25 -1.47 -5.68
CA MET A 148 -11.22 -1.23 -4.67
C MET A 148 -11.62 -1.83 -3.33
N GLU A 149 -12.84 -1.59 -2.88
CA GLU A 149 -13.37 -2.17 -1.64
C GLU A 149 -13.40 -3.70 -1.68
N ALA A 150 -13.81 -4.27 -2.81
CA ALA A 150 -13.81 -5.73 -2.98
C ALA A 150 -12.40 -6.30 -2.89
N ALA A 151 -11.41 -5.63 -3.50
CA ALA A 151 -10.01 -6.03 -3.42
C ALA A 151 -9.47 -5.91 -1.98
N GLU A 152 -9.79 -4.83 -1.29
CA GLU A 152 -9.41 -4.64 0.11
C GLU A 152 -9.96 -5.75 1.01
N LYS A 153 -11.25 -6.05 0.88
CA LYS A 153 -11.90 -7.13 1.64
C LYS A 153 -11.24 -8.48 1.42
N ARG A 154 -10.97 -8.80 0.15
CA ARG A 154 -10.34 -10.07 -0.23
C ARG A 154 -8.93 -10.19 0.36
N ILE A 155 -8.13 -9.15 0.22
CA ILE A 155 -6.75 -9.13 0.70
C ILE A 155 -6.71 -9.19 2.22
N LEU A 156 -7.48 -8.35 2.88
CA LEU A 156 -7.55 -8.32 4.33
C LEU A 156 -8.07 -9.64 4.91
N GLY A 157 -9.03 -10.26 4.24
CA GLY A 157 -9.52 -11.59 4.62
C GLY A 157 -8.42 -12.64 4.57
N LYS A 158 -7.59 -12.63 3.52
CA LYS A 158 -6.43 -13.53 3.41
C LYS A 158 -5.38 -13.29 4.50
N LEU A 159 -5.29 -12.06 4.98
CA LEU A 159 -4.37 -11.69 6.05
C LEU A 159 -4.94 -11.96 7.46
N GLY A 160 -6.19 -12.38 7.54
CA GLY A 160 -6.85 -12.70 8.82
C GLY A 160 -7.53 -11.51 9.48
N PHE A 161 -7.74 -10.41 8.76
CA PHE A 161 -8.45 -9.25 9.26
C PHE A 161 -9.93 -9.27 8.88
N SER A 162 -10.76 -8.70 9.75
CA SER A 162 -12.19 -8.53 9.48
C SER A 162 -12.42 -7.55 8.33
N ASP A 163 -13.61 -7.65 7.72
CA ASP A 163 -14.04 -6.70 6.69
C ASP A 163 -14.06 -5.27 7.25
N PRO A 164 -13.25 -4.35 6.69
CA PRO A 164 -13.18 -2.97 7.21
C PRO A 164 -14.46 -2.17 6.97
N TYR A 165 -15.31 -2.64 6.08
CA TYR A 165 -16.60 -2.02 5.74
C TYR A 165 -17.78 -2.74 6.35
N GLY A 166 -17.53 -3.87 7.03
CA GLY A 166 -18.57 -4.62 7.74
C GLY A 166 -19.07 -3.84 8.94
N ARG A 167 -20.39 -3.68 9.02
CA ARG A 167 -21.02 -3.21 10.25
C ARG A 167 -21.16 -4.41 11.15
N GLU A 168 -20.58 -4.36 12.32
CA GLU A 168 -20.95 -5.28 13.36
C GLU A 168 -22.42 -4.99 13.70
N GLY A 169 -23.23 -5.95 13.37
CA GLY A 169 -24.63 -5.91 13.75
C GLY A 169 -24.82 -6.04 15.24
#